data_da7c662e060702dfde40268919497de9
#
_entry.id   da7c662e060702dfde40268919497de9
#
_cell.length_a   1.000
_cell.length_b   1.000
_cell.length_c   1.000
_cell.angle_alpha   90.00
_cell.angle_beta   90.00
_cell.angle_gamma   90.00
#
_symmetry.space_group_name_H-M   'P 1'
#
loop_
_entity.id
_entity.type
_entity.pdbx_description
1 polymer ?
#
loop_
_entity_poly.entity_id
_entity_poly.type
_entity_poly.pdbx_seq_one_letter_code
_entity_poly.pdbx_strand_id
1 'polypeptide(L)'
;CTQGEINYLREQHIYVPDVAEVENLLMIEDVIKTVAKRLMKDPDDVFKQVKENVVRLFQKELDSQVILHAKHQVRKKLETTVDRKITTVEQLTEHVESIRLNIHAEEIYKNIKEEFESYIETENYKSILRVYNQKGMLPQSRLCAICGISNKESYLNLILSILKENKEDAEAIRKAIKHSLGT
;
A
#
# COMPACT_ATOMS: atom_id res chain seq x y z
N CYS A 1 8.97 4.23 -2.28
CA CYS A 1 9.78 4.48 -3.50
C CYS A 1 9.24 5.70 -4.23
N THR A 2 10.11 6.58 -4.74
CA THR A 2 9.73 7.64 -5.67
C THR A 2 9.47 7.06 -7.07
N GLN A 3 8.79 7.81 -7.93
CA GLN A 3 8.55 7.36 -9.31
C GLN A 3 9.86 7.09 -10.08
N GLY A 4 10.90 7.88 -9.83
CA GLY A 4 12.22 7.65 -10.42
C GLY A 4 12.87 6.33 -9.95
N GLU A 5 12.77 6.02 -8.67
CA GLU A 5 13.24 4.73 -8.12
C GLU A 5 12.46 3.55 -8.69
N ILE A 6 11.13 3.68 -8.83
CA ILE A 6 10.29 2.64 -9.43
C ILE A 6 10.70 2.40 -10.89
N ASN A 7 10.94 3.46 -11.67
CA ASN A 7 11.37 3.33 -13.06
C ASN A 7 12.73 2.65 -13.16
N TYR A 8 13.71 3.06 -12.33
CA TYR A 8 15.02 2.42 -12.27
C TYR A 8 14.93 0.93 -11.90
N LEU A 9 14.11 0.58 -10.90
CA LEU A 9 13.91 -0.82 -10.51
C LEU A 9 13.28 -1.65 -11.64
N ARG A 10 12.34 -1.06 -12.40
CA ARG A 10 11.75 -1.72 -13.58
C ARG A 10 12.76 -2.03 -14.66
N GLU A 11 13.70 -1.12 -14.94
CA GLU A 11 14.80 -1.36 -15.88
C GLU A 11 15.67 -2.55 -15.46
N GLN A 12 15.73 -2.80 -14.16
CA GLN A 12 16.41 -3.97 -13.58
C GLN A 12 15.49 -5.20 -13.42
N HIS A 13 14.31 -5.21 -14.05
CA HIS A 13 13.29 -6.26 -13.93
C HIS A 13 12.78 -6.50 -12.49
N ILE A 14 12.87 -5.49 -11.63
CA ILE A 14 12.34 -5.51 -10.27
C ILE A 14 11.02 -4.74 -10.24
N TYR A 15 9.94 -5.45 -9.93
CA TYR A 15 8.59 -4.89 -9.92
C TYR A 15 8.15 -4.59 -8.49
N VAL A 16 7.73 -3.34 -8.26
CA VAL A 16 7.21 -2.90 -6.96
C VAL A 16 5.69 -2.87 -7.05
N PRO A 17 4.98 -3.66 -6.23
CA PRO A 17 3.53 -3.66 -6.24
C PRO A 17 2.96 -2.33 -5.74
N ASP A 18 1.82 -1.92 -6.32
CA ASP A 18 1.10 -0.70 -5.93
C ASP A 18 0.21 -0.93 -4.69
N VAL A 19 0.79 -1.60 -3.69
CA VAL A 19 0.19 -1.88 -2.39
C VAL A 19 1.26 -1.82 -1.29
N ALA A 20 0.89 -1.44 -0.07
CA ALA A 20 1.83 -1.31 1.04
C ALA A 20 2.41 -2.66 1.51
N GLU A 21 1.60 -3.70 1.49
CA GLU A 21 1.98 -5.07 1.87
C GLU A 21 1.62 -6.04 0.75
N VAL A 22 2.48 -7.03 0.49
CA VAL A 22 2.25 -8.02 -0.60
C VAL A 22 0.92 -8.76 -0.43
N GLU A 23 0.50 -9.02 0.81
CA GLU A 23 -0.80 -9.64 1.09
C GLU A 23 -1.98 -8.81 0.59
N ASN A 24 -1.82 -7.50 0.47
CA ASN A 24 -2.87 -6.60 -0.01
C ASN A 24 -3.15 -6.77 -1.51
N LEU A 25 -2.30 -7.48 -2.26
CA LEU A 25 -2.62 -7.93 -3.62
C LEU A 25 -3.90 -8.77 -3.67
N LEU A 26 -4.19 -9.51 -2.60
CA LEU A 26 -5.41 -10.31 -2.47
C LEU A 26 -6.66 -9.46 -2.19
N MET A 27 -6.46 -8.18 -1.89
CA MET A 27 -7.49 -7.21 -1.57
C MET A 27 -7.75 -6.19 -2.69
N ILE A 28 -7.08 -6.32 -3.84
CA ILE A 28 -7.37 -5.48 -5.00
C ILE A 28 -8.84 -5.69 -5.42
N GLU A 29 -9.53 -4.61 -5.78
CA GLU A 29 -10.95 -4.61 -6.13
C GLU A 29 -11.34 -5.74 -7.08
N ASP A 30 -10.62 -5.87 -8.20
CA ASP A 30 -10.91 -6.89 -9.21
C ASP A 30 -10.72 -8.31 -8.67
N VAL A 31 -9.78 -8.53 -7.75
CA VAL A 31 -9.58 -9.83 -7.08
C VAL A 31 -10.77 -10.13 -6.17
N ILE A 32 -11.18 -9.17 -5.33
CA ILE A 32 -12.34 -9.33 -4.44
C ILE A 32 -13.60 -9.60 -5.25
N LYS A 33 -13.86 -8.82 -6.29
CA LYS A 33 -15.03 -8.96 -7.16
C LYS A 33 -15.06 -10.31 -7.88
N THR A 34 -13.91 -10.77 -8.37
CA THR A 34 -13.79 -12.09 -9.02
C THR A 34 -14.10 -13.23 -8.05
N VAL A 35 -13.57 -13.14 -6.82
CA VAL A 35 -13.86 -14.15 -5.78
C VAL A 35 -15.33 -14.12 -5.38
N ALA A 36 -15.92 -12.93 -5.20
CA ALA A 36 -17.34 -12.79 -4.87
C ALA A 36 -18.24 -13.41 -5.96
N LYS A 37 -17.95 -13.13 -7.23
CA LYS A 37 -18.66 -13.76 -8.38
C LYS A 37 -18.54 -15.28 -8.34
N ARG A 38 -17.37 -15.82 -8.06
CA ARG A 38 -17.12 -17.27 -7.94
C ARG A 38 -17.95 -17.92 -6.83
N LEU A 39 -18.22 -17.17 -5.76
CA LEU A 39 -19.04 -17.58 -4.62
C LEU A 39 -20.54 -17.28 -4.82
N MET A 40 -20.96 -16.89 -6.02
CA MET A 40 -22.35 -16.50 -6.34
C MET A 40 -22.89 -15.38 -5.44
N LYS A 41 -21.99 -14.45 -5.04
CA LYS A 41 -22.34 -13.23 -4.32
C LYS A 41 -22.30 -12.03 -5.26
N ASP A 42 -23.02 -10.97 -4.90
CA ASP A 42 -22.93 -9.70 -5.60
C ASP A 42 -21.52 -9.09 -5.43
N PRO A 43 -20.74 -8.94 -6.53
CA PRO A 43 -19.37 -8.44 -6.46
C PRO A 43 -19.26 -7.00 -5.97
N ASP A 44 -20.22 -6.15 -6.33
CA ASP A 44 -20.20 -4.74 -5.99
C ASP A 44 -20.59 -4.52 -4.52
N ASP A 45 -21.57 -5.27 -4.02
CA ASP A 45 -21.95 -5.24 -2.61
C ASP A 45 -20.83 -5.77 -1.71
N VAL A 46 -20.21 -6.89 -2.05
CA VAL A 46 -19.06 -7.44 -1.32
C VAL A 46 -17.92 -6.42 -1.29
N PHE A 47 -17.56 -5.86 -2.43
CA PHE A 47 -16.47 -4.88 -2.50
C PHE A 47 -16.80 -3.62 -1.70
N LYS A 48 -18.02 -3.10 -1.78
CA LYS A 48 -18.47 -1.93 -1.02
C LYS A 48 -18.29 -2.15 0.48
N GLN A 49 -18.75 -3.27 1.03
CA GLN A 49 -18.62 -3.59 2.45
C GLN A 49 -17.14 -3.68 2.89
N VAL A 50 -16.29 -4.32 2.07
CA VAL A 50 -14.83 -4.41 2.34
C VAL A 50 -14.19 -3.04 2.31
N LYS A 51 -14.50 -2.22 1.30
CA LYS A 51 -14.00 -0.86 1.15
C LYS A 51 -14.35 -0.01 2.38
N GLU A 52 -15.62 0.00 2.79
CA GLU A 52 -16.08 0.72 3.98
C GLU A 52 -15.31 0.30 5.25
N ASN A 53 -15.08 -1.00 5.42
CA ASN A 53 -14.32 -1.51 6.56
C ASN A 53 -12.85 -1.06 6.51
N VAL A 54 -12.19 -1.12 5.35
CA VAL A 54 -10.80 -0.69 5.18
C VAL A 54 -10.64 0.81 5.41
N VAL A 55 -11.54 1.63 4.85
CA VAL A 55 -11.54 3.09 5.08
C VAL A 55 -11.68 3.40 6.58
N ARG A 56 -12.61 2.73 7.27
CA ARG A 56 -12.81 2.91 8.72
C ARG A 56 -11.58 2.48 9.54
N LEU A 57 -10.93 1.38 9.16
CA LEU A 57 -9.69 0.93 9.81
C LEU A 57 -8.58 1.94 9.62
N PHE A 58 -8.38 2.42 8.40
CA PHE A 58 -7.38 3.44 8.08
C PHE A 58 -7.63 4.74 8.84
N GLN A 59 -8.88 5.22 8.87
CA GLN A 59 -9.28 6.40 9.64
C GLN A 59 -8.96 6.26 11.13
N LYS A 60 -9.22 5.09 11.71
CA LYS A 60 -8.92 4.80 13.13
C LYS A 60 -7.41 4.85 13.42
N GLU A 61 -6.59 4.48 12.47
CA GLU A 61 -5.12 4.41 12.61
C GLU A 61 -4.40 5.60 11.94
N LEU A 62 -5.14 6.62 11.49
CA LEU A 62 -4.62 7.73 10.70
C LEU A 62 -3.32 8.32 11.29
N ASP A 63 -3.34 8.77 12.54
CA ASP A 63 -2.19 9.45 13.15
C ASP A 63 -0.98 8.51 13.27
N SER A 64 -1.18 7.22 13.53
CA SER A 64 -0.11 6.22 13.57
C SER A 64 0.50 5.97 12.20
N GLN A 65 -0.31 5.94 11.15
CA GLN A 65 0.17 5.80 9.78
C GLN A 65 0.89 7.06 9.30
N VAL A 66 0.37 8.24 9.61
CA VAL A 66 1.02 9.53 9.28
C VAL A 66 2.40 9.60 9.90
N ILE A 67 2.55 9.30 11.21
CA ILE A 67 3.86 9.35 11.87
C ILE A 67 4.83 8.29 11.33
N LEU A 68 4.33 7.10 10.95
CA LEU A 68 5.12 6.06 10.33
C LEU A 68 5.73 6.54 9.00
N HIS A 69 4.91 7.13 8.14
CA HIS A 69 5.34 7.66 6.84
C HIS A 69 6.24 8.89 6.99
N ALA A 70 5.94 9.80 7.91
CA ALA A 70 6.76 10.96 8.21
C ALA A 70 8.17 10.55 8.67
N LYS A 71 8.26 9.59 9.59
CA LYS A 71 9.55 9.03 10.04
C LYS A 71 10.34 8.44 8.87
N HIS A 72 9.68 7.71 7.97
CA HIS A 72 10.32 7.12 6.80
C HIS A 72 10.86 8.21 5.85
N GLN A 73 10.07 9.26 5.59
CA GLN A 73 10.51 10.37 4.73
C GLN A 73 11.66 11.16 5.35
N VAL A 74 11.60 11.46 6.65
CA VAL A 74 12.70 12.13 7.37
C VAL A 74 13.97 11.30 7.32
N ARG A 75 13.87 9.99 7.63
CA ARG A 75 15.02 9.08 7.55
C ARG A 75 15.62 9.05 6.15
N LYS A 76 14.81 8.93 5.11
CA LYS A 76 15.27 8.93 3.72
C LYS A 76 15.99 10.23 3.36
N LYS A 77 15.46 11.38 3.76
CA LYS A 77 16.14 12.68 3.56
C LYS A 77 17.49 12.71 4.27
N LEU A 78 17.59 12.22 5.50
CA LEU A 78 18.86 12.14 6.24
C LEU A 78 19.86 11.24 5.52
N GLU A 79 19.46 10.04 5.09
CA GLU A 79 20.32 9.07 4.41
C GLU A 79 20.84 9.58 3.05
N THR A 80 20.04 10.36 2.33
CA THR A 80 20.42 10.91 1.01
C THR A 80 21.22 12.19 1.09
N THR A 81 21.28 12.84 2.25
CA THR A 81 21.93 14.13 2.43
C THR A 81 23.38 13.99 2.83
N VAL A 82 23.82 12.83 3.36
CA VAL A 82 25.24 12.65 3.76
C VAL A 82 26.11 12.56 2.50
N ASP A 83 26.82 13.66 2.20
CA ASP A 83 27.75 13.71 1.07
C ASP A 83 29.02 12.91 1.39
N ARG A 84 29.38 11.98 0.50
CA ARG A 84 30.62 11.18 0.59
C ARG A 84 31.89 12.02 0.38
N LYS A 85 31.76 13.28 -0.02
CA LYS A 85 32.90 14.20 -0.28
C LYS A 85 33.35 14.97 0.95
N ILE A 86 32.69 14.81 2.10
CA ILE A 86 33.10 15.45 3.36
C ILE A 86 34.36 14.80 3.85
N THR A 87 35.43 15.61 4.02
CA THR A 87 36.75 15.14 4.40
C THR A 87 37.29 15.80 5.68
N THR A 88 36.65 16.89 6.18
CA THR A 88 37.04 17.58 7.40
C THR A 88 35.93 17.71 8.42
N VAL A 89 36.29 17.95 9.69
CA VAL A 89 35.30 18.09 10.78
C VAL A 89 34.47 19.35 10.61
N GLU A 90 35.06 20.43 10.11
CA GLU A 90 34.38 21.69 9.85
C GLU A 90 33.28 21.48 8.79
N GLN A 91 33.62 20.84 7.66
CA GLN A 91 32.67 20.49 6.62
C GLN A 91 31.56 19.61 7.16
N LEU A 92 31.87 18.64 8.03
CA LEU A 92 30.86 17.78 8.64
C LEU A 92 29.92 18.59 9.54
N THR A 93 30.42 19.51 10.32
CA THR A 93 29.62 20.34 11.21
C THR A 93 28.66 21.24 10.43
N GLU A 94 29.18 21.97 9.43
CA GLU A 94 28.37 22.81 8.55
C GLU A 94 27.27 21.98 7.83
N HIS A 95 27.61 20.77 7.40
CA HIS A 95 26.68 19.87 6.73
C HIS A 95 25.56 19.41 7.67
N VAL A 96 25.87 19.05 8.91
CA VAL A 96 24.86 18.65 9.92
C VAL A 96 23.92 19.82 10.24
N GLU A 97 24.44 21.04 10.35
CA GLU A 97 23.62 22.25 10.55
C GLU A 97 22.69 22.49 9.33
N SER A 98 23.23 22.34 8.11
CA SER A 98 22.46 22.42 6.87
C SER A 98 21.31 21.39 6.83
N ILE A 99 21.55 20.15 7.22
CA ILE A 99 20.54 19.11 7.32
C ILE A 99 19.41 19.54 8.28
N ARG A 100 19.77 20.04 9.46
CA ARG A 100 18.82 20.52 10.46
C ARG A 100 17.91 21.63 9.93
N LEU A 101 18.47 22.55 9.13
CA LEU A 101 17.72 23.66 8.54
C LEU A 101 16.81 23.22 7.37
N ASN A 102 17.17 22.15 6.67
CA ASN A 102 16.48 21.72 5.46
C ASN A 102 15.42 20.61 5.68
N ILE A 103 15.38 20.01 6.87
CA ILE A 103 14.40 18.97 7.20
C ILE A 103 13.32 19.53 8.13
N HIS A 104 12.20 19.91 7.53
CA HIS A 104 11.02 20.42 8.23
C HIS A 104 10.06 19.26 8.56
N ALA A 105 10.30 18.58 9.70
CA ALA A 105 9.53 17.39 10.09
C ALA A 105 8.02 17.68 10.29
N GLU A 106 7.67 18.86 10.80
CA GLU A 106 6.28 19.29 11.00
C GLU A 106 5.55 19.48 9.66
N GLU A 107 6.21 20.08 8.67
CA GLU A 107 5.67 20.24 7.33
C GLU A 107 5.45 18.89 6.63
N ILE A 108 6.45 17.99 6.76
CA ILE A 108 6.33 16.62 6.24
C ILE A 108 5.13 15.90 6.86
N TYR A 109 4.98 15.99 8.18
CA TYR A 109 3.85 15.39 8.89
C TYR A 109 2.51 15.97 8.41
N LYS A 110 2.41 17.29 8.32
CA LYS A 110 1.20 17.99 7.90
C LYS A 110 0.79 17.59 6.48
N ASN A 111 1.73 17.60 5.53
CA ASN A 111 1.45 17.26 4.14
C ASN A 111 0.96 15.81 4.00
N ILE A 112 1.58 14.85 4.74
CA ILE A 112 1.14 13.46 4.73
C ILE A 112 -0.26 13.33 5.36
N LYS A 113 -0.53 14.07 6.43
CA LYS A 113 -1.83 14.04 7.11
C LYS A 113 -2.93 14.53 6.18
N GLU A 114 -2.74 15.67 5.53
CA GLU A 114 -3.68 16.23 4.56
C GLU A 114 -3.93 15.28 3.38
N GLU A 115 -2.87 14.63 2.88
CA GLU A 115 -2.98 13.62 1.83
C GLU A 115 -3.82 12.42 2.28
N PHE A 116 -3.57 11.87 3.46
CA PHE A 116 -4.29 10.70 3.98
C PHE A 116 -5.74 11.02 4.35
N GLU A 117 -6.01 12.21 4.89
CA GLU A 117 -7.36 12.69 5.14
C GLU A 117 -8.15 12.79 3.83
N SER A 118 -7.53 13.27 2.75
CA SER A 118 -8.17 13.32 1.43
C SER A 118 -8.54 11.93 0.89
N TYR A 119 -7.73 10.90 1.19
CA TYR A 119 -8.06 9.51 0.80
C TYR A 119 -9.26 8.96 1.57
N ILE A 120 -9.42 9.36 2.82
CA ILE A 120 -10.58 8.99 3.65
C ILE A 120 -11.84 9.71 3.14
N GLU A 121 -11.77 11.03 2.95
CA GLU A 121 -12.89 11.85 2.48
C GLU A 121 -13.43 11.41 1.11
N THR A 122 -12.52 11.06 0.20
CA THR A 122 -12.88 10.58 -1.14
C THR A 122 -13.09 9.07 -1.20
N GLU A 123 -12.94 8.37 -0.08
CA GLU A 123 -12.95 6.92 -0.01
C GLU A 123 -12.05 6.27 -1.08
N ASN A 124 -10.87 6.83 -1.31
CA ASN A 124 -9.94 6.33 -2.33
C ASN A 124 -9.26 5.04 -1.88
N TYR A 125 -9.98 3.93 -2.07
CA TYR A 125 -9.55 2.60 -1.67
C TYR A 125 -8.16 2.21 -2.20
N LYS A 126 -7.90 2.50 -3.49
CA LYS A 126 -6.62 2.19 -4.12
C LYS A 126 -5.46 2.92 -3.45
N SER A 127 -5.61 4.21 -3.18
CA SER A 127 -4.59 5.00 -2.48
C SER A 127 -4.39 4.52 -1.04
N ILE A 128 -5.46 4.13 -0.35
CA ILE A 128 -5.37 3.55 0.99
C ILE A 128 -4.58 2.23 0.94
N LEU A 129 -4.86 1.29 0.02
CA LEU A 129 -4.10 0.05 -0.11
C LEU A 129 -2.61 0.27 -0.35
N ARG A 130 -2.26 1.36 -1.04
CA ARG A 130 -0.89 1.73 -1.36
C ARG A 130 -0.11 2.25 -0.15
N VAL A 131 -0.76 2.94 0.79
CA VAL A 131 -0.09 3.60 1.91
C VAL A 131 -0.32 2.91 3.25
N TYR A 132 -1.41 2.15 3.40
CA TYR A 132 -1.78 1.53 4.66
C TYR A 132 -0.89 0.33 4.96
N ASN A 133 0.17 0.58 5.73
CA ASN A 133 1.12 -0.45 6.16
C ASN A 133 0.60 -1.14 7.43
N GLN A 134 -0.35 -2.06 7.25
CA GLN A 134 -0.96 -2.81 8.35
C GLN A 134 -0.96 -4.30 8.05
N LYS A 135 -0.14 -5.04 8.80
CA LYS A 135 -0.15 -6.51 8.79
C LYS A 135 -1.48 -7.01 9.35
N GLY A 136 -2.14 -7.87 8.61
CA GLY A 136 -3.44 -8.39 9.03
C GLY A 136 -4.64 -7.54 8.59
N MET A 137 -4.49 -6.61 7.65
CA MET A 137 -5.61 -5.84 7.10
C MET A 137 -6.69 -6.74 6.50
N LEU A 138 -6.33 -7.83 5.83
CA LEU A 138 -7.28 -8.78 5.24
C LEU A 138 -8.27 -9.35 6.27
N PRO A 139 -7.85 -9.96 7.41
CA PRO A 139 -8.80 -10.41 8.40
C PRO A 139 -9.57 -9.26 9.08
N GLN A 140 -8.92 -8.12 9.31
CA GLN A 140 -9.55 -6.97 9.97
C GLN A 140 -10.61 -6.31 9.09
N SER A 141 -10.47 -6.33 7.77
CA SER A 141 -11.47 -5.85 6.81
C SER A 141 -12.74 -6.70 6.78
N ARG A 142 -12.74 -7.86 7.45
CA ARG A 142 -13.81 -8.87 7.45
C ARG A 142 -14.09 -9.49 6.08
N LEU A 143 -13.16 -9.35 5.12
CA LEU A 143 -13.32 -9.88 3.75
C LEU A 143 -13.74 -11.36 3.75
N CYS A 144 -13.07 -12.20 4.54
CA CYS A 144 -13.41 -13.61 4.63
C CYS A 144 -14.87 -13.83 5.12
N ALA A 145 -15.26 -13.15 6.19
CA ALA A 145 -16.60 -13.25 6.75
C ALA A 145 -17.69 -12.78 5.77
N ILE A 146 -17.45 -11.65 5.08
CA ILE A 146 -18.35 -11.11 4.05
C ILE A 146 -18.48 -12.11 2.89
N CYS A 147 -17.38 -12.75 2.48
CA CYS A 147 -17.39 -13.80 1.46
C CYS A 147 -17.99 -15.13 1.96
N GLY A 148 -18.22 -15.32 3.26
CA GLY A 148 -18.64 -16.61 3.83
C GLY A 148 -17.52 -17.65 3.89
N ILE A 149 -16.26 -17.18 3.95
CA ILE A 149 -15.06 -18.00 4.01
C ILE A 149 -14.55 -18.03 5.45
N SER A 150 -14.08 -19.17 5.93
CA SER A 150 -13.72 -19.37 7.32
C SER A 150 -12.50 -18.53 7.78
N ASN A 151 -11.48 -18.38 6.93
CA ASN A 151 -10.24 -17.69 7.28
C ASN A 151 -9.42 -17.28 6.03
N LYS A 152 -8.32 -16.56 6.27
CA LYS A 152 -7.39 -16.10 5.24
C LYS A 152 -6.80 -17.25 4.39
N GLU A 153 -6.47 -18.37 5.01
CA GLU A 153 -5.88 -19.52 4.31
C GLU A 153 -6.89 -20.11 3.32
N SER A 154 -8.14 -20.28 3.73
CA SER A 154 -9.22 -20.73 2.87
C SER A 154 -9.47 -19.75 1.70
N TYR A 155 -9.38 -18.45 1.94
CA TYR A 155 -9.48 -17.43 0.91
C TYR A 155 -8.32 -17.53 -0.11
N LEU A 156 -7.08 -17.69 0.36
CA LEU A 156 -5.92 -17.89 -0.49
C LEU A 156 -6.03 -19.18 -1.31
N ASN A 157 -6.45 -20.28 -0.69
CA ASN A 157 -6.64 -21.56 -1.37
C ASN A 157 -7.71 -21.48 -2.47
N LEU A 158 -8.77 -20.70 -2.24
CA LEU A 158 -9.79 -20.45 -3.27
C LEU A 158 -9.20 -19.69 -4.47
N ILE A 159 -8.42 -18.62 -4.22
CA ILE A 159 -7.74 -17.88 -5.30
C ILE A 159 -6.78 -18.80 -6.06
N LEU A 160 -5.99 -19.62 -5.37
CA LEU A 160 -5.09 -20.59 -6.01
C LEU A 160 -5.85 -21.62 -6.84
N SER A 161 -7.01 -22.07 -6.37
CA SER A 161 -7.90 -22.97 -7.14
C SER A 161 -8.38 -22.29 -8.42
N ILE A 162 -8.88 -21.05 -8.33
CA ILE A 162 -9.32 -20.27 -9.50
C ILE A 162 -8.17 -20.14 -10.51
N LEU A 163 -6.97 -19.78 -10.05
CA LEU A 163 -5.80 -19.60 -10.92
C LEU A 163 -5.37 -20.90 -11.63
N LYS A 164 -5.59 -22.07 -11.01
CA LYS A 164 -5.29 -23.38 -11.60
C LYS A 164 -6.31 -23.80 -12.67
N GLU A 165 -7.54 -23.33 -12.59
CA GLU A 165 -8.58 -23.68 -13.56
C GLU A 165 -8.33 -23.05 -14.95
N ASN A 166 -7.49 -22.02 -15.05
CA ASN A 166 -7.09 -21.33 -16.28
C ASN A 166 -8.27 -20.84 -17.15
N LYS A 167 -9.31 -20.32 -16.49
CA LYS A 167 -10.52 -19.75 -17.09
C LYS A 167 -10.51 -18.22 -17.03
N GLU A 168 -11.59 -17.59 -17.47
CA GLU A 168 -11.79 -16.14 -17.48
C GLU A 168 -11.50 -15.49 -16.11
N ASP A 169 -11.97 -16.10 -15.02
CA ASP A 169 -11.75 -15.60 -13.66
C ASP A 169 -10.25 -15.62 -13.28
N ALA A 170 -9.50 -16.61 -13.73
CA ALA A 170 -8.05 -16.67 -13.55
C ALA A 170 -7.32 -15.55 -14.29
N GLU A 171 -7.74 -15.26 -15.50
CA GLU A 171 -7.18 -14.15 -16.29
C GLU A 171 -7.52 -12.79 -15.67
N ALA A 172 -8.72 -12.60 -15.14
CA ALA A 172 -9.10 -11.39 -14.41
C ALA A 172 -8.17 -11.15 -13.20
N ILE A 173 -7.93 -12.16 -12.37
CA ILE A 173 -7.02 -12.07 -11.23
C ILE A 173 -5.58 -11.80 -11.68
N ARG A 174 -5.07 -12.52 -12.68
CA ARG A 174 -3.72 -12.30 -13.22
C ARG A 174 -3.53 -10.89 -13.74
N LYS A 175 -4.53 -10.38 -14.50
CA LYS A 175 -4.51 -9.01 -15.03
C LYS A 175 -4.50 -7.97 -13.91
N ALA A 176 -5.32 -8.13 -12.88
CA ALA A 176 -5.36 -7.23 -11.72
C ALA A 176 -4.01 -7.17 -11.01
N ILE A 177 -3.39 -8.33 -10.76
CA ILE A 177 -2.07 -8.41 -10.10
C ILE A 177 -0.99 -7.81 -11.00
N LYS A 178 -0.96 -8.15 -12.30
CA LYS A 178 -0.01 -7.56 -13.27
C LYS A 178 -0.13 -6.04 -13.31
N HIS A 179 -1.36 -5.53 -13.39
CA HIS A 179 -1.60 -4.09 -13.39
C HIS A 179 -1.05 -3.42 -12.11
N SER A 180 -1.22 -4.05 -10.95
CA SER A 180 -0.65 -3.57 -9.69
C SER A 180 0.89 -3.60 -9.67
N LEU A 181 1.50 -4.49 -10.44
CA LEU A 181 2.96 -4.56 -10.63
C LEU A 181 3.45 -3.60 -11.71
N GLY A 182 2.54 -2.97 -12.46
CA GLY A 182 2.85 -2.07 -13.57
C GLY A 182 3.35 -2.79 -14.82
N THR A 183 2.90 -4.03 -15.03
CA THR A 183 3.22 -4.86 -16.20
C THR A 183 1.96 -5.16 -17.02
#